data_4aafa014af410a9edc6a382ca4d6d1a6
#
_entry.id   4aafa014af410a9edc6a382ca4d6d1a6
#
_cell.length_a   1.000
_cell.length_b   1.000
_cell.length_c   1.000
_cell.angle_alpha   90.00
_cell.angle_beta   90.00
_cell.angle_gamma   90.00
#
_symmetry.space_group_name_H-M   'P 1'
#
loop_
_entity.id
_entity.type
_entity.pdbx_description
1 polymer ?
#
loop_
_entity_poly.entity_id
_entity_poly.type
_entity_poly.pdbx_seq_one_letter_code
_entity_poly.pdbx_strand_id
1 'polypeptide(L)'
;MREEMYRRAHMECGPDQKRRIYSSRYALSSIVYCAHCNDIFRRINWNNRGCKSTVWRCLSRVEKNRPSCTARTVKEELLHEVVVRAVNEVITGSSSFIPALQASFERGLGDSNSAAVEGIDDHLLELQQELLKLANAKQNYDAIADEIDELRAEKEELLLQEANKDGIRQRMADMVSFLQSEPEEVTEYSEALVRRMIEKITVYDDHFVVKFKSGIEITINE
;
A
#
# COMPACT_ATOMS: atom_id res chain seq x y z
N MET A 1 -10.30 -10.35 -6.95
CA MET A 1 -10.06 -11.47 -5.98
C MET A 1 -8.60 -11.56 -5.54
N ARG A 2 -7.59 -11.53 -6.44
CA ARG A 2 -6.16 -11.58 -6.08
C ARG A 2 -5.71 -10.38 -5.23
N GLU A 3 -6.08 -9.14 -5.58
CA GLU A 3 -5.75 -7.93 -4.81
C GLU A 3 -6.28 -7.96 -3.39
N GLU A 4 -7.51 -8.44 -3.20
CA GLU A 4 -8.12 -8.55 -1.87
C GLU A 4 -7.42 -9.61 -1.01
N MET A 5 -6.99 -10.71 -1.62
CA MET A 5 -6.17 -11.73 -0.93
C MET A 5 -4.80 -11.18 -0.54
N TYR A 6 -4.15 -10.44 -1.45
CA TYR A 6 -2.87 -9.78 -1.17
C TYR A 6 -3.00 -8.76 -0.05
N ARG A 7 -4.01 -7.88 -0.13
CA ARG A 7 -4.31 -6.89 0.92
C ARG A 7 -4.51 -7.55 2.29
N ARG A 8 -5.28 -8.64 2.35
CA ARG A 8 -5.52 -9.39 3.60
C ARG A 8 -4.25 -10.04 4.15
N ALA A 9 -3.38 -10.52 3.28
CA ALA A 9 -2.11 -11.13 3.67
C ALA A 9 -1.12 -10.10 4.25
N HIS A 10 -1.20 -8.83 3.77
CA HIS A 10 -0.27 -7.75 4.13
C HIS A 10 -0.89 -6.69 5.07
N MET A 11 -2.07 -6.98 5.67
CA MET A 11 -2.64 -6.10 6.68
C MET A 11 -1.70 -5.95 7.88
N GLU A 12 -1.56 -4.71 8.35
CA GLU A 12 -0.85 -4.42 9.59
C GLU A 12 -1.48 -5.18 10.78
N CYS A 13 -0.64 -5.63 11.70
CA CYS A 13 -1.13 -6.27 12.92
C CYS A 13 -1.69 -5.22 13.88
N GLY A 14 -2.80 -5.53 14.53
CA GLY A 14 -3.33 -4.70 15.61
C GLY A 14 -2.41 -4.72 16.85
N PRO A 15 -2.77 -3.96 17.91
CA PRO A 15 -1.98 -3.89 19.16
C PRO A 15 -1.74 -5.24 19.83
N ASP A 16 -2.59 -6.23 19.58
CA ASP A 16 -2.48 -7.61 20.09
C ASP A 16 -1.70 -8.54 19.14
N GLN A 17 -1.00 -8.00 18.15
CA GLN A 17 -0.22 -8.71 17.13
C GLN A 17 -1.04 -9.72 16.28
N LYS A 18 -2.36 -9.64 16.30
CA LYS A 18 -3.23 -10.48 15.50
C LYS A 18 -3.68 -9.74 14.23
N ARG A 19 -3.62 -10.42 13.09
CA ARG A 19 -4.18 -9.92 11.85
C ARG A 19 -5.69 -9.89 11.94
N ARG A 20 -6.28 -8.78 11.53
CA ARG A 20 -7.71 -8.56 11.56
C ARG A 20 -8.31 -8.81 10.18
N ILE A 21 -9.09 -9.86 10.07
CA ILE A 21 -9.84 -10.17 8.84
C ILE A 21 -11.30 -9.86 9.10
N TYR A 22 -11.81 -8.80 8.48
CA TYR A 22 -13.23 -8.44 8.53
C TYR A 22 -13.87 -8.54 7.15
N SER A 23 -15.22 -8.52 7.15
CA SER A 23 -15.99 -8.55 5.92
C SER A 23 -15.58 -7.42 4.98
N SER A 24 -15.31 -7.75 3.73
CA SER A 24 -15.04 -6.80 2.64
C SER A 24 -16.32 -6.23 2.02
N ARG A 25 -17.47 -6.37 2.71
CA ARG A 25 -18.78 -5.92 2.20
C ARG A 25 -18.78 -4.42 1.87
N TYR A 26 -18.19 -3.61 2.73
CA TYR A 26 -18.06 -2.17 2.54
C TYR A 26 -16.63 -1.83 2.10
N ALA A 27 -16.48 -0.88 1.18
CA ALA A 27 -15.16 -0.52 0.65
C ALA A 27 -14.21 0.04 1.72
N LEU A 28 -14.74 0.77 2.71
CA LEU A 28 -13.98 1.32 3.83
C LEU A 28 -13.59 0.28 4.90
N SER A 29 -14.13 -0.94 4.84
CA SER A 29 -13.76 -1.99 5.80
C SER A 29 -12.30 -2.38 5.68
N SER A 30 -11.61 -2.43 6.82
CA SER A 30 -10.20 -2.82 6.92
C SER A 30 -9.19 -1.88 6.26
N ILE A 31 -9.60 -0.66 5.87
CA ILE A 31 -8.70 0.38 5.35
C ILE A 31 -8.71 1.65 6.20
N VAL A 32 -9.63 1.77 7.17
CA VAL A 32 -9.69 2.91 8.10
C VAL A 32 -8.98 2.54 9.39
N TYR A 33 -7.92 3.27 9.73
CA TYR A 33 -7.02 3.02 10.85
C TYR A 33 -7.05 4.15 11.88
N CYS A 34 -6.75 3.82 13.11
CA CYS A 34 -6.64 4.74 14.21
C CYS A 34 -5.20 5.27 14.35
N ALA A 35 -5.02 6.60 14.37
CA ALA A 35 -3.72 7.21 14.60
C ALA A 35 -3.15 6.93 16.00
N HIS A 36 -4.02 6.73 17.02
CA HIS A 36 -3.58 6.52 18.41
C HIS A 36 -3.03 5.12 18.68
N CYS A 37 -3.66 4.06 18.12
CA CYS A 37 -3.33 2.69 18.48
C CYS A 37 -3.08 1.79 17.26
N ASN A 38 -3.11 2.35 16.07
CA ASN A 38 -2.93 1.65 14.79
C ASN A 38 -3.88 0.44 14.57
N ASP A 39 -4.99 0.36 15.33
CA ASP A 39 -6.04 -0.63 15.11
C ASP A 39 -7.08 -0.11 14.10
N ILE A 40 -7.84 -0.98 13.49
CA ILE A 40 -8.83 -0.59 12.49
C ILE A 40 -10.09 -0.02 13.13
N PHE A 41 -10.78 0.82 12.36
CA PHE A 41 -12.14 1.24 12.67
C PHE A 41 -13.15 0.22 12.17
N ARG A 42 -14.18 -0.04 12.98
CA ARG A 42 -15.30 -0.92 12.67
C ARG A 42 -16.57 -0.11 12.45
N ARG A 43 -17.30 -0.47 11.40
CA ARG A 43 -18.63 0.06 11.10
C ARG A 43 -19.66 -0.46 12.10
N ILE A 44 -20.42 0.40 12.73
CA ILE A 44 -21.41 0.09 13.76
C ILE A 44 -22.71 0.84 13.45
N ASN A 45 -23.82 0.13 13.39
CA ASN A 45 -25.13 0.74 13.36
C ASN A 45 -25.51 1.15 14.78
N TRP A 46 -25.64 2.44 15.01
CA TRP A 46 -25.97 3.02 16.29
C TRP A 46 -27.45 3.38 16.32
N ASN A 47 -28.15 2.89 17.34
CA ASN A 47 -29.56 3.25 17.59
C ASN A 47 -29.62 3.94 18.97
N ASN A 48 -29.81 5.24 18.98
CA ASN A 48 -29.91 6.02 20.20
C ASN A 48 -31.29 6.68 20.21
N ARG A 49 -32.16 6.22 21.11
CA ARG A 49 -33.55 6.77 21.32
C ARG A 49 -34.37 6.88 20.02
N GLY A 50 -34.27 5.88 19.15
CA GLY A 50 -34.98 5.85 17.87
C GLY A 50 -34.27 6.51 16.70
N CYS A 51 -33.20 7.29 16.94
CA CYS A 51 -32.36 7.81 15.89
C CYS A 51 -31.29 6.76 15.46
N LYS A 52 -31.41 6.29 14.23
CA LYS A 52 -30.48 5.35 13.64
C LYS A 52 -29.36 6.12 12.92
N SER A 53 -28.12 5.85 13.25
CA SER A 53 -26.95 6.39 12.56
C SER A 53 -25.91 5.31 12.36
N THR A 54 -25.12 5.43 11.31
CA THR A 54 -23.97 4.57 11.09
C THR A 54 -22.71 5.31 11.47
N VAL A 55 -21.92 4.67 12.33
CA VAL A 55 -20.69 5.26 12.85
C VAL A 55 -19.53 4.28 12.71
N TRP A 56 -18.34 4.83 12.67
CA TRP A 56 -17.09 4.09 12.68
C TRP A 56 -16.37 4.34 14.01
N ARG A 57 -15.92 3.27 14.66
CA ARG A 57 -15.22 3.33 15.95
C ARG A 57 -14.02 2.42 15.94
N CYS A 58 -12.95 2.90 16.55
CA CYS A 58 -11.75 2.11 16.75
C CYS A 58 -12.07 0.80 17.48
N LEU A 59 -11.56 -0.32 16.97
CA LEU A 59 -11.84 -1.64 17.49
C LEU A 59 -11.32 -1.82 18.91
N SER A 60 -10.14 -1.30 19.22
CA SER A 60 -9.59 -1.28 20.59
C SER A 60 -10.45 -0.51 21.59
N ARG A 61 -11.29 0.44 21.12
CA ARG A 61 -12.27 1.11 21.96
C ARG A 61 -13.56 0.32 22.17
N VAL A 62 -13.90 -0.56 21.23
CA VAL A 62 -15.17 -1.32 21.23
C VAL A 62 -15.02 -2.63 21.99
N GLU A 63 -13.90 -3.28 21.88
CA GLU A 63 -13.66 -4.59 22.49
C GLU A 63 -13.09 -4.45 23.92
N LYS A 64 -13.80 -5.01 24.89
CA LYS A 64 -13.48 -4.89 26.33
C LYS A 64 -12.14 -5.52 26.74
N ASN A 65 -11.61 -6.43 25.94
CA ASN A 65 -10.40 -7.22 26.28
C ASN A 65 -9.10 -6.58 25.72
N ARG A 66 -9.12 -5.29 25.41
CA ARG A 66 -8.00 -4.56 24.81
C ARG A 66 -7.65 -3.31 25.59
N PRO A 67 -6.41 -2.78 25.40
CA PRO A 67 -6.08 -1.45 25.89
C PRO A 67 -7.11 -0.45 25.38
N SER A 68 -7.67 0.35 26.30
CA SER A 68 -8.70 1.33 25.96
C SER A 68 -8.12 2.40 25.05
N CYS A 69 -8.65 2.53 23.85
CA CYS A 69 -8.32 3.62 22.94
C CYS A 69 -9.32 4.77 23.13
N THR A 70 -8.83 6.01 23.15
CA THR A 70 -9.65 7.23 23.32
C THR A 70 -10.10 7.84 21.99
N ALA A 71 -9.70 7.25 20.84
CA ALA A 71 -10.01 7.76 19.52
C ALA A 71 -11.50 8.12 19.37
N ARG A 72 -11.76 9.21 18.66
CA ARG A 72 -13.12 9.72 18.41
C ARG A 72 -13.99 8.72 17.64
N THR A 73 -15.30 8.90 17.72
CA THR A 73 -16.27 8.20 16.88
C THR A 73 -16.50 9.03 15.62
N VAL A 74 -16.43 8.42 14.47
CA VAL A 74 -16.60 9.08 13.17
C VAL A 74 -17.91 8.65 12.54
N LYS A 75 -18.71 9.61 12.05
CA LYS A 75 -19.93 9.33 11.28
C LYS A 75 -19.53 8.80 9.90
N GLU A 76 -20.36 7.94 9.33
CA GLU A 76 -20.13 7.38 8.00
C GLU A 76 -20.14 8.45 6.91
N GLU A 77 -21.08 9.40 7.02
CA GLU A 77 -21.22 10.52 6.10
C GLU A 77 -19.92 11.34 6.04
N LEU A 78 -19.30 11.59 7.18
CA LEU A 78 -18.02 12.33 7.24
C LEU A 78 -16.89 11.57 6.53
N LEU A 79 -16.81 10.25 6.70
CA LEU A 79 -15.81 9.46 5.96
C LEU A 79 -16.06 9.49 4.45
N HIS A 80 -17.33 9.52 4.03
CA HIS A 80 -17.67 9.67 2.61
C HIS A 80 -17.24 11.04 2.08
N GLU A 81 -17.50 12.11 2.81
CA GLU A 81 -17.06 13.47 2.47
C GLU A 81 -15.53 13.57 2.40
N VAL A 82 -14.80 12.99 3.36
CA VAL A 82 -13.34 12.96 3.38
C VAL A 82 -12.80 12.27 2.13
N VAL A 83 -13.40 11.15 1.72
CA VAL A 83 -13.00 10.44 0.49
C VAL A 83 -13.22 11.31 -0.74
N VAL A 84 -14.41 11.92 -0.87
CA VAL A 84 -14.73 12.79 -2.01
C VAL A 84 -13.78 13.98 -2.08
N ARG A 85 -13.55 14.65 -0.95
CA ARG A 85 -12.61 15.80 -0.88
C ARG A 85 -11.19 15.39 -1.24
N ALA A 86 -10.69 14.27 -0.69
CA ALA A 86 -9.35 13.79 -1.00
C ALA A 86 -9.18 13.46 -2.49
N VAL A 87 -10.19 12.84 -3.10
CA VAL A 87 -10.16 12.56 -4.54
C VAL A 87 -10.17 13.84 -5.34
N ASN A 88 -11.02 14.81 -4.98
CA ASN A 88 -11.09 16.11 -5.68
C ASN A 88 -9.80 16.91 -5.53
N GLU A 89 -9.12 16.87 -4.37
CA GLU A 89 -7.80 17.48 -4.23
C GLU A 89 -6.77 16.86 -5.19
N VAL A 90 -6.82 15.55 -5.38
CA VAL A 90 -5.95 14.88 -6.36
C VAL A 90 -6.34 15.28 -7.78
N ILE A 91 -7.63 15.34 -8.12
CA ILE A 91 -8.11 15.76 -9.46
C ILE A 91 -7.70 17.22 -9.75
N THR A 92 -7.96 18.12 -8.83
CA THR A 92 -7.64 19.56 -8.98
C THR A 92 -6.13 19.79 -9.05
N GLY A 93 -5.35 19.07 -8.26
CA GLY A 93 -3.89 19.10 -8.30
C GLY A 93 -3.28 18.38 -9.51
N SER A 94 -4.07 17.59 -10.24
CA SER A 94 -3.56 16.65 -11.26
C SER A 94 -2.81 17.35 -12.40
N SER A 95 -3.22 18.51 -12.81
CA SER A 95 -2.61 19.24 -13.94
C SER A 95 -1.17 19.69 -13.70
N SER A 96 -0.80 19.98 -12.44
CA SER A 96 0.55 20.43 -12.07
C SER A 96 1.29 19.44 -11.17
N PHE A 97 0.57 18.73 -10.33
CA PHE A 97 1.13 17.86 -9.29
C PHE A 97 1.50 16.47 -9.80
N ILE A 98 0.68 15.88 -10.69
CA ILE A 98 0.98 14.55 -11.25
C ILE A 98 2.26 14.53 -12.08
N PRO A 99 2.50 15.47 -13.01
CA PRO A 99 3.79 15.53 -13.71
C PRO A 99 4.99 15.74 -12.79
N ALA A 100 4.84 16.59 -11.76
CA ALA A 100 5.90 16.84 -10.78
C ALA A 100 6.18 15.61 -9.92
N LEU A 101 5.14 14.87 -9.53
CA LEU A 101 5.27 13.59 -8.81
C LEU A 101 5.91 12.51 -9.69
N GLN A 102 5.48 12.36 -10.93
CA GLN A 102 6.07 11.42 -11.89
C GLN A 102 7.57 11.70 -12.06
N ALA A 103 7.94 12.95 -12.31
CA ALA A 103 9.33 13.35 -12.45
C ALA A 103 10.14 13.18 -11.14
N SER A 104 9.54 13.37 -9.98
CA SER A 104 10.17 13.12 -8.68
C SER A 104 10.33 11.63 -8.40
N PHE A 105 9.33 10.84 -8.79
CA PHE A 105 9.33 9.40 -8.64
C PHE A 105 10.37 8.75 -9.56
N GLU A 106 10.42 9.15 -10.84
CA GLU A 106 11.43 8.66 -11.78
C GLU A 106 12.85 8.96 -11.31
N ARG A 107 13.08 10.15 -10.75
CA ARG A 107 14.36 10.50 -10.12
C ARG A 107 14.66 9.70 -8.84
N GLY A 108 13.63 9.42 -8.02
CA GLY A 108 13.76 8.71 -6.75
C GLY A 108 13.88 7.19 -6.90
N LEU A 109 13.33 6.62 -7.96
CA LEU A 109 13.45 5.19 -8.26
C LEU A 109 14.81 4.81 -8.84
N GLY A 110 15.62 5.81 -9.26
CA GLY A 110 16.93 5.59 -9.88
C GLY A 110 16.86 4.87 -11.23
N ASP A 111 18.01 4.61 -11.79
CA ASP A 111 18.12 3.83 -13.02
C ASP A 111 17.64 2.38 -12.77
N SER A 112 17.20 1.75 -13.85
CA SER A 112 16.87 0.33 -13.87
C SER A 112 18.08 -0.51 -13.37
N ASN A 113 17.79 -1.49 -12.53
CA ASN A 113 18.82 -2.44 -12.07
C ASN A 113 19.27 -3.42 -13.18
N SER A 114 18.78 -3.24 -14.41
CA SER A 114 19.04 -4.13 -15.55
C SER A 114 20.53 -4.33 -15.81
N ALA A 115 21.32 -3.26 -15.85
CA ALA A 115 22.77 -3.35 -16.09
C ALA A 115 23.49 -4.08 -14.94
N ALA A 116 23.04 -3.90 -13.69
CA ALA A 116 23.59 -4.61 -12.54
C ALA A 116 23.25 -6.11 -12.62
N VAL A 117 22.01 -6.44 -12.98
CA VAL A 117 21.57 -7.83 -13.16
C VAL A 117 22.31 -8.51 -14.30
N GLU A 118 22.53 -7.84 -15.44
CA GLU A 118 23.33 -8.36 -16.56
C GLU A 118 24.77 -8.63 -16.13
N GLY A 119 25.39 -7.71 -15.37
CA GLY A 119 26.75 -7.91 -14.86
C GLY A 119 26.86 -9.11 -13.90
N ILE A 120 25.85 -9.33 -13.05
CA ILE A 120 25.78 -10.51 -12.18
C ILE A 120 25.61 -11.79 -13.03
N ASP A 121 24.79 -11.76 -14.08
CA ASP A 121 24.59 -12.93 -14.95
C ASP A 121 25.88 -13.33 -15.69
N ASP A 122 26.62 -12.36 -16.19
CA ASP A 122 27.92 -12.62 -16.84
C ASP A 122 28.90 -13.24 -15.84
N HIS A 123 28.99 -12.69 -14.62
CA HIS A 123 29.86 -13.22 -13.57
C HIS A 123 29.44 -14.63 -13.13
N LEU A 124 28.15 -14.88 -12.96
CA LEU A 124 27.65 -16.23 -12.68
C LEU A 124 28.03 -17.23 -13.75
N LEU A 125 28.00 -16.83 -15.03
CA LEU A 125 28.39 -17.70 -16.14
C LEU A 125 29.88 -18.06 -16.07
N GLU A 126 30.75 -17.09 -15.74
CA GLU A 126 32.19 -17.31 -15.58
C GLU A 126 32.48 -18.26 -14.41
N LEU A 127 31.87 -18.02 -13.25
CA LEU A 127 32.03 -18.87 -12.06
C LEU A 127 31.54 -20.30 -12.28
N GLN A 128 30.42 -20.47 -13.01
CA GLN A 128 29.92 -21.81 -13.36
C GLN A 128 30.86 -22.58 -14.25
N GLN A 129 31.54 -21.89 -15.20
CA GLN A 129 32.55 -22.52 -16.05
C GLN A 129 33.77 -22.93 -15.24
N GLU A 130 34.19 -22.10 -14.29
CA GLU A 130 35.30 -22.38 -13.41
C GLU A 130 35.03 -23.54 -12.46
N LEU A 131 33.81 -23.55 -11.87
CA LEU A 131 33.35 -24.64 -11.03
C LEU A 131 33.38 -25.97 -11.75
N LEU A 132 32.92 -26.01 -13.02
CA LEU A 132 32.96 -27.21 -13.84
C LEU A 132 34.39 -27.69 -14.10
N LYS A 133 35.33 -26.77 -14.32
CA LYS A 133 36.79 -27.10 -14.51
C LYS A 133 37.36 -27.72 -13.23
N LEU A 134 37.12 -27.11 -12.07
CA LEU A 134 37.61 -27.60 -10.77
C LEU A 134 36.99 -28.95 -10.41
N ALA A 135 35.69 -29.11 -10.61
CA ALA A 135 35.00 -30.37 -10.38
C ALA A 135 35.55 -31.52 -11.24
N ASN A 136 35.83 -31.26 -12.52
CA ASN A 136 36.46 -32.24 -13.42
C ASN A 136 37.90 -32.56 -12.99
N ALA A 137 38.62 -31.59 -12.44
CA ALA A 137 39.98 -31.77 -11.90
C ALA A 137 39.98 -32.41 -10.50
N LYS A 138 38.82 -32.70 -9.90
CA LYS A 138 38.62 -33.19 -8.51
C LYS A 138 39.32 -32.29 -7.46
N GLN A 139 39.30 -30.99 -7.71
CA GLN A 139 39.79 -29.97 -6.78
C GLN A 139 38.64 -29.43 -5.94
N ASN A 140 38.96 -28.77 -4.82
CA ASN A 140 37.95 -28.12 -3.98
C ASN A 140 37.34 -26.91 -4.73
N TYR A 141 36.03 -26.83 -4.75
CA TYR A 141 35.21 -25.79 -5.39
C TYR A 141 34.22 -25.10 -4.42
N ASP A 142 34.30 -25.40 -3.12
CA ASP A 142 33.32 -24.89 -2.11
C ASP A 142 33.23 -23.36 -2.12
N ALA A 143 34.39 -22.68 -2.20
CA ALA A 143 34.43 -21.21 -2.21
C ALA A 143 33.72 -20.61 -3.45
N ILE A 144 33.85 -21.24 -4.62
CA ILE A 144 33.15 -20.77 -5.83
C ILE A 144 31.62 -21.08 -5.74
N ALA A 145 31.27 -22.20 -5.12
CA ALA A 145 29.87 -22.52 -4.89
C ALA A 145 29.21 -21.49 -3.96
N ASP A 146 29.89 -21.13 -2.86
CA ASP A 146 29.41 -20.10 -1.92
C ASP A 146 29.26 -18.74 -2.63
N GLU A 147 30.22 -18.33 -3.47
CA GLU A 147 30.15 -17.09 -4.23
C GLU A 147 29.00 -17.08 -5.25
N ILE A 148 28.73 -18.21 -5.91
CA ILE A 148 27.58 -18.37 -6.80
C ILE A 148 26.27 -18.19 -6.03
N ASP A 149 26.15 -18.72 -4.82
CA ASP A 149 24.96 -18.62 -4.01
C ASP A 149 24.74 -17.19 -3.49
N GLU A 150 25.82 -16.48 -3.11
CA GLU A 150 25.78 -15.06 -2.74
C GLU A 150 25.31 -14.18 -3.92
N LEU A 151 25.86 -14.36 -5.12
CA LEU A 151 25.48 -13.61 -6.31
C LEU A 151 24.04 -13.90 -6.74
N ARG A 152 23.54 -15.11 -6.56
CA ARG A 152 22.14 -15.46 -6.81
C ARG A 152 21.20 -14.75 -5.85
N ALA A 153 21.56 -14.67 -4.57
CA ALA A 153 20.78 -13.95 -3.57
C ALA A 153 20.73 -12.45 -3.87
N GLU A 154 21.86 -11.85 -4.25
CA GLU A 154 21.92 -10.44 -4.67
C GLU A 154 21.07 -10.19 -5.92
N LYS A 155 21.15 -11.05 -6.93
CA LYS A 155 20.28 -10.96 -8.12
C LYS A 155 18.81 -11.02 -7.77
N GLU A 156 18.40 -11.94 -6.89
CA GLU A 156 16.99 -12.07 -6.47
C GLU A 156 16.52 -10.78 -5.78
N GLU A 157 17.34 -10.20 -4.92
CA GLU A 157 17.01 -8.94 -4.25
C GLU A 157 16.83 -7.78 -5.25
N LEU A 158 17.74 -7.64 -6.23
CA LEU A 158 17.64 -6.62 -7.28
C LEU A 158 16.40 -6.80 -8.14
N LEU A 159 16.03 -8.03 -8.49
CA LEU A 159 14.81 -8.33 -9.25
C LEU A 159 13.54 -8.03 -8.45
N LEU A 160 13.53 -8.31 -7.14
CA LEU A 160 12.41 -7.96 -6.26
C LEU A 160 12.25 -6.44 -6.14
N GLN A 161 13.35 -5.70 -6.03
CA GLN A 161 13.33 -4.24 -6.01
C GLN A 161 12.76 -3.67 -7.32
N GLU A 162 13.17 -4.19 -8.48
CA GLU A 162 12.66 -3.74 -9.78
C GLU A 162 11.17 -4.06 -9.95
N ALA A 163 10.73 -5.26 -9.58
CA ALA A 163 9.33 -5.64 -9.60
C ALA A 163 8.45 -4.73 -8.70
N ASN A 164 8.99 -4.30 -7.56
CA ASN A 164 8.30 -3.34 -6.69
C ASN A 164 8.19 -1.96 -7.35
N LYS A 165 9.27 -1.48 -8.00
CA LYS A 165 9.29 -0.21 -8.75
C LYS A 165 8.26 -0.24 -9.88
N ASP A 166 8.21 -1.31 -10.66
CA ASP A 166 7.26 -1.48 -11.75
C ASP A 166 5.81 -1.56 -11.25
N GLY A 167 5.58 -2.23 -10.12
CA GLY A 167 4.28 -2.26 -9.48
C GLY A 167 3.79 -0.87 -9.05
N ILE A 168 4.69 0.01 -8.63
CA ILE A 168 4.36 1.40 -8.29
C ILE A 168 4.09 2.21 -9.57
N ARG A 169 4.95 2.10 -10.60
CA ARG A 169 4.76 2.76 -11.91
C ARG A 169 3.39 2.42 -12.51
N GLN A 170 3.03 1.15 -12.50
CA GLN A 170 1.74 0.70 -13.02
C GLN A 170 0.56 1.31 -12.26
N ARG A 171 0.60 1.31 -10.92
CA ARG A 171 -0.46 1.91 -10.09
C ARG A 171 -0.60 3.42 -10.32
N MET A 172 0.51 4.12 -10.53
CA MET A 172 0.48 5.54 -10.90
C MET A 172 -0.14 5.74 -12.28
N ALA A 173 0.26 4.95 -13.27
CA ALA A 173 -0.30 5.02 -14.62
C ALA A 173 -1.81 4.75 -14.63
N ASP A 174 -2.28 3.74 -13.90
CA ASP A 174 -3.69 3.41 -13.75
C ASP A 174 -4.47 4.55 -13.08
N MET A 175 -3.87 5.22 -12.10
CA MET A 175 -4.49 6.38 -11.43
C MET A 175 -4.56 7.58 -12.38
N VAL A 176 -3.49 7.89 -13.09
CA VAL A 176 -3.48 8.99 -14.08
C VAL A 176 -4.52 8.76 -15.17
N SER A 177 -4.58 7.54 -15.71
CA SER A 177 -5.58 7.18 -16.73
C SER A 177 -7.00 7.32 -16.20
N PHE A 178 -7.23 6.94 -14.94
CA PHE A 178 -8.53 7.09 -14.29
C PHE A 178 -8.91 8.58 -14.15
N LEU A 179 -8.00 9.41 -13.62
CA LEU A 179 -8.23 10.84 -13.44
C LEU A 179 -8.50 11.57 -14.76
N GLN A 180 -7.90 11.10 -15.85
CA GLN A 180 -8.16 11.64 -17.20
C GLN A 180 -9.51 11.21 -17.78
N SER A 181 -10.08 10.11 -17.30
CA SER A 181 -11.37 9.56 -17.77
C SER A 181 -12.58 10.02 -16.96
N GLU A 182 -12.37 10.57 -15.76
CA GLU A 182 -13.44 11.03 -14.87
C GLU A 182 -13.78 12.51 -15.12
N PRO A 183 -15.02 12.95 -14.76
CA PRO A 183 -15.42 14.35 -14.82
C PRO A 183 -14.54 15.22 -13.91
N GLU A 184 -14.54 16.53 -14.19
CA GLU A 184 -13.69 17.53 -13.49
C GLU A 184 -13.87 17.53 -11.96
N GLU A 185 -14.96 16.97 -11.42
CA GLU A 185 -15.23 16.91 -9.99
C GLU A 185 -16.10 15.69 -9.65
N VAL A 186 -15.70 14.97 -8.59
CA VAL A 186 -16.49 13.89 -7.99
C VAL A 186 -17.44 14.50 -6.95
N THR A 187 -18.73 14.35 -7.14
CA THR A 187 -19.76 14.91 -6.25
C THR A 187 -20.30 13.91 -5.23
N GLU A 188 -20.22 12.62 -5.53
CA GLU A 188 -20.79 11.57 -4.70
C GLU A 188 -19.77 10.48 -4.33
N TYR A 189 -19.95 9.94 -3.13
CA TYR A 189 -19.16 8.79 -2.68
C TYR A 189 -19.47 7.54 -3.50
N SER A 190 -18.43 6.85 -3.94
CA SER A 190 -18.53 5.57 -4.65
C SER A 190 -17.62 4.52 -4.02
N GLU A 191 -18.17 3.35 -3.68
CA GLU A 191 -17.36 2.22 -3.18
C GLU A 191 -16.36 1.70 -4.23
N ALA A 192 -16.72 1.78 -5.51
CA ALA A 192 -15.83 1.37 -6.61
C ALA A 192 -14.59 2.26 -6.66
N LEU A 193 -14.77 3.57 -6.49
CA LEU A 193 -13.71 4.56 -6.43
C LEU A 193 -12.76 4.30 -5.27
N VAL A 194 -13.31 4.07 -4.07
CA VAL A 194 -12.51 3.72 -2.88
C VAL A 194 -11.66 2.47 -3.14
N ARG A 195 -12.29 1.40 -3.62
CA ARG A 195 -11.59 0.14 -3.91
C ARG A 195 -10.49 0.29 -4.95
N ARG A 196 -10.68 1.18 -5.92
CA ARG A 196 -9.72 1.42 -6.99
C ARG A 196 -8.55 2.27 -6.55
N MET A 197 -8.79 3.35 -5.80
CA MET A 197 -7.81 4.41 -5.54
C MET A 197 -7.21 4.39 -4.14
N ILE A 198 -7.99 4.05 -3.10
CA ILE A 198 -7.58 4.25 -1.71
C ILE A 198 -6.93 2.98 -1.15
N GLU A 199 -5.77 3.16 -0.54
CA GLU A 199 -5.05 2.11 0.19
C GLU A 199 -5.40 2.14 1.68
N LYS A 200 -5.34 3.31 2.31
CA LYS A 200 -5.49 3.48 3.77
C LYS A 200 -6.08 4.86 4.09
N ILE A 201 -6.89 4.93 5.13
CA ILE A 201 -7.34 6.19 5.74
C ILE A 201 -6.94 6.15 7.20
N THR A 202 -6.15 7.13 7.66
CA THR A 202 -5.77 7.24 9.07
C THR A 202 -6.58 8.36 9.73
N VAL A 203 -7.24 8.02 10.84
CA VAL A 203 -8.12 8.94 11.58
C VAL A 203 -7.34 9.56 12.75
N TYR A 204 -7.15 10.86 12.70
CA TYR A 204 -6.64 11.70 13.79
C TYR A 204 -7.78 12.41 14.52
N ASP A 205 -7.50 13.16 15.56
CA ASP A 205 -8.53 13.85 16.34
C ASP A 205 -9.13 15.05 15.59
N ASP A 206 -8.37 15.71 14.75
CA ASP A 206 -8.68 16.97 14.06
C ASP A 206 -8.64 16.85 12.51
N HIS A 207 -8.03 15.80 11.98
CA HIS A 207 -7.88 15.61 10.54
C HIS A 207 -7.88 14.13 10.15
N PHE A 208 -7.86 13.89 8.84
CA PHE A 208 -7.72 12.56 8.22
C PHE A 208 -6.53 12.59 7.26
N VAL A 209 -5.78 11.50 7.22
CA VAL A 209 -4.77 11.27 6.19
C VAL A 209 -5.25 10.15 5.29
N VAL A 210 -5.47 10.46 4.01
CA VAL A 210 -5.90 9.51 2.99
C VAL A 210 -4.69 9.14 2.14
N LYS A 211 -4.30 7.88 2.20
CA LYS A 211 -3.24 7.32 1.37
C LYS A 211 -3.83 6.60 0.17
N PHE A 212 -3.41 7.00 -1.00
CA PHE A 212 -3.79 6.40 -2.27
C PHE A 212 -2.87 5.22 -2.62
N LYS A 213 -3.36 4.28 -3.41
CA LYS A 213 -2.57 3.14 -3.92
C LYS A 213 -1.37 3.56 -4.77
N SER A 214 -1.38 4.77 -5.30
CA SER A 214 -0.24 5.40 -5.97
C SER A 214 0.89 5.84 -5.02
N GLY A 215 0.65 5.78 -3.70
CA GLY A 215 1.58 6.27 -2.68
C GLY A 215 1.38 7.74 -2.29
N ILE A 216 0.46 8.47 -2.96
CA ILE A 216 0.12 9.85 -2.60
C ILE A 216 -0.64 9.86 -1.27
N GLU A 217 -0.30 10.81 -0.40
CA GLU A 217 -1.01 11.05 0.86
C GLU A 217 -1.59 12.46 0.86
N ILE A 218 -2.88 12.56 1.18
CA ILE A 218 -3.62 13.83 1.27
C ILE A 218 -4.14 13.98 2.69
N THR A 219 -3.92 15.14 3.27
CA THR A 219 -4.44 15.50 4.60
C THR A 219 -5.70 16.34 4.47
N ILE A 220 -6.82 15.83 4.99
CA ILE A 220 -8.13 16.50 4.96
C ILE A 220 -8.45 16.96 6.38
N ASN A 221 -8.51 18.27 6.58
CA ASN A 221 -8.97 18.89 7.81
C ASN A 221 -10.50 18.89 7.87
N GLU A 222 -11.03 18.72 9.08
CA GLU A 222 -12.48 18.71 9.35
C GLU A 222 -13.10 20.09 9.30
#